data_0796893d123d9ace5abfa229be090682
#
_entry.id   0796893d123d9ace5abfa229be090682
#
_cell.length_a   1.000
_cell.length_b   1.000
_cell.length_c   1.000
_cell.angle_alpha   90.00
_cell.angle_beta   90.00
_cell.angle_gamma   90.00
#
_symmetry.space_group_name_H-M   'P 1'
#
loop_
_entity.id
_entity.type
_entity.pdbx_description
1 polymer ?
#
loop_
_entity_poly.entity_id
_entity_poly.type
_entity_poly.pdbx_seq_one_letter_code
_entity_poly.pdbx_strand_id
1 'polypeptide(L)'
;MFRGGLKPLSWLSCSSDRVTLFGMAAKSQPEIIEVSGREVSISNPHKVLFPDAGHTKLDLARYYLAVAEGALRGAGGRPNVLVRYPNGIAEQFFYQKRAPESRPEWIEVVELKFPSGRTAEEIVPRDAAALAWMANLACLELHPHPVSADDLDHPDELRVDLDPVPGVEWPQVQEVARVVRATLGDFGLIGWPKTSGSRGIHVNVRLQRRWTFTEVRRAAVALAREVERRAPLIATSKWWKEERHGVFIDYNQNAKDRTVAAAYSVRPKPDARVSAPMTWEEIAACNPADFTLATMPARFKDVGDRHQDMNAHPCSLEVLLELSARDERDGLGDAPWPPQYKKQEGEPPRVQPSRARKPPKSGAAAAKVATVTKRTKGSKDTNDEQDVKAPKGRRIPKHPLIEIARADCQDDALADVEEWKQRHPNVAAYLQPADILVDSMRGRSSTWTRVRVNLQHVPEELRPTPRTPVRARTES
;
A
#
# COMPACT_ATOMS: atom_id res chain seq x y z
N MET A 1 -17.09 -87.69 -18.00
CA MET A 1 -16.25 -88.09 -19.15
C MET A 1 -16.02 -86.87 -20.05
N PHE A 2 -14.83 -86.71 -20.45
CA PHE A 2 -14.16 -85.84 -21.41
C PHE A 2 -13.50 -84.53 -20.92
N ARG A 3 -12.20 -84.66 -20.98
CA ARG A 3 -11.13 -83.64 -20.85
C ARG A 3 -11.02 -82.77 -22.14
N GLY A 4 -10.55 -81.60 -21.98
CA GLY A 4 -9.98 -80.76 -23.04
C GLY A 4 -9.53 -79.42 -22.50
N GLY A 5 -8.36 -79.19 -22.30
CA GLY A 5 -7.15 -78.79 -22.89
C GLY A 5 -7.01 -77.26 -22.90
N LEU A 6 -6.25 -76.71 -21.89
CA LEU A 6 -5.75 -75.30 -21.87
C LEU A 6 -4.66 -75.10 -22.92
N LYS A 7 -4.75 -74.03 -23.71
CA LYS A 7 -3.61 -73.45 -24.42
C LYS A 7 -3.39 -71.97 -23.96
N PRO A 8 -2.17 -71.48 -23.75
CA PRO A 8 -1.91 -70.14 -23.28
C PRO A 8 -1.89 -69.16 -24.48
N LEU A 9 -2.54 -67.99 -24.27
CA LEU A 9 -2.50 -66.85 -25.19
C LEU A 9 -1.44 -65.85 -24.72
N SER A 10 -0.66 -65.45 -25.69
CA SER A 10 0.50 -64.57 -25.69
C SER A 10 0.19 -63.13 -25.26
N TRP A 11 1.21 -62.54 -24.62
CA TRP A 11 1.31 -61.13 -24.27
C TRP A 11 1.17 -60.20 -25.47
N LEU A 12 0.20 -59.25 -25.40
CA LEU A 12 0.19 -58.03 -26.23
C LEU A 12 0.48 -56.87 -25.30
N SER A 13 1.60 -56.23 -25.55
CA SER A 13 2.03 -54.99 -24.96
C SER A 13 1.09 -53.86 -25.38
N CYS A 14 0.38 -53.30 -24.44
CA CYS A 14 -0.39 -52.06 -24.67
C CYS A 14 0.50 -50.87 -24.29
N SER A 15 0.99 -50.18 -25.30
CA SER A 15 1.63 -48.86 -25.17
C SER A 15 0.58 -47.86 -24.68
N SER A 16 0.77 -47.33 -23.49
CA SER A 16 -0.04 -46.24 -22.94
C SER A 16 0.42 -44.92 -23.54
N ASP A 17 -0.19 -44.52 -24.63
CA ASP A 17 -0.15 -43.12 -25.07
C ASP A 17 -0.94 -42.29 -24.07
N ARG A 18 -0.23 -41.60 -23.18
CA ARG A 18 -0.80 -40.51 -22.39
C ARG A 18 -1.10 -39.34 -23.33
N VAL A 19 -2.30 -39.30 -23.87
CA VAL A 19 -2.84 -38.07 -24.45
C VAL A 19 -3.06 -37.09 -23.31
N THR A 20 -2.14 -36.14 -23.17
CA THR A 20 -2.30 -34.98 -22.31
C THR A 20 -3.34 -34.07 -22.98
N LEU A 21 -4.62 -34.26 -22.65
CA LEU A 21 -5.65 -33.29 -22.98
C LEU A 21 -5.35 -31.99 -22.20
N PHE A 22 -4.67 -31.06 -22.84
CA PHE A 22 -4.74 -29.65 -22.47
C PHE A 22 -6.19 -29.21 -22.71
N GLY A 23 -7.04 -29.42 -21.73
CA GLY A 23 -8.38 -28.88 -21.70
C GLY A 23 -8.27 -27.36 -21.67
N MET A 24 -8.53 -26.66 -22.79
CA MET A 24 -8.90 -25.27 -22.78
C MET A 24 -10.11 -25.18 -21.86
N ALA A 25 -9.92 -24.58 -20.67
CA ALA A 25 -11.02 -24.34 -19.74
C ALA A 25 -12.10 -23.56 -20.49
N ALA A 26 -13.25 -24.18 -20.70
CA ALA A 26 -14.39 -23.51 -21.32
C ALA A 26 -14.67 -22.23 -20.53
N LYS A 27 -14.72 -21.09 -21.21
CA LYS A 27 -15.06 -19.81 -20.58
C LYS A 27 -16.41 -20.01 -19.90
N SER A 28 -16.45 -19.90 -18.57
CA SER A 28 -17.72 -20.00 -17.83
C SER A 28 -18.68 -18.93 -18.36
N GLN A 29 -19.94 -19.28 -18.51
CA GLN A 29 -20.95 -18.30 -18.92
C GLN A 29 -21.01 -17.17 -17.88
N PRO A 30 -21.14 -15.90 -18.31
CA PRO A 30 -21.30 -14.81 -17.39
C PRO A 30 -22.65 -14.91 -16.66
N GLU A 31 -22.71 -14.46 -15.41
CA GLU A 31 -23.95 -14.28 -14.68
C GLU A 31 -24.43 -12.84 -14.81
N ILE A 32 -25.69 -12.64 -15.19
CA ILE A 32 -26.32 -11.33 -15.31
C ILE A 32 -27.00 -11.00 -13.98
N ILE A 33 -26.69 -9.84 -13.41
CA ILE A 33 -27.34 -9.31 -12.22
C ILE A 33 -28.12 -8.06 -12.63
N GLU A 34 -29.41 -8.07 -12.36
CA GLU A 34 -30.26 -6.87 -12.52
C GLU A 34 -30.22 -6.05 -11.22
N VAL A 35 -29.74 -4.81 -11.32
CA VAL A 35 -29.61 -3.91 -10.17
C VAL A 35 -29.65 -2.44 -10.60
N SER A 36 -30.35 -1.60 -9.84
CA SER A 36 -30.51 -0.17 -10.14
C SER A 36 -31.00 0.11 -11.57
N GLY A 37 -31.89 -0.76 -12.09
CA GLY A 37 -32.45 -0.66 -13.47
C GLY A 37 -31.42 -0.95 -14.57
N ARG A 38 -30.34 -1.66 -14.27
CA ARG A 38 -29.30 -2.06 -15.23
C ARG A 38 -28.95 -3.54 -15.13
N GLU A 39 -28.56 -4.12 -16.24
CA GLU A 39 -27.95 -5.44 -16.31
C GLU A 39 -26.44 -5.34 -16.15
N VAL A 40 -25.86 -5.97 -15.12
CA VAL A 40 -24.43 -6.04 -14.89
C VAL A 40 -23.94 -7.47 -15.11
N SER A 41 -23.10 -7.66 -16.13
CA SER A 41 -22.54 -8.95 -16.47
C SER A 41 -21.31 -9.28 -15.62
N ILE A 42 -21.38 -10.35 -14.83
CA ILE A 42 -20.24 -10.87 -14.05
C ILE A 42 -19.55 -11.97 -14.84
N SER A 43 -18.45 -11.64 -15.47
CA SER A 43 -17.62 -12.59 -16.23
C SER A 43 -16.88 -13.54 -15.30
N ASN A 44 -16.75 -14.82 -15.65
CA ASN A 44 -16.10 -15.84 -14.83
C ASN A 44 -16.60 -15.80 -13.36
N PRO A 45 -17.93 -15.94 -13.11
CA PRO A 45 -18.55 -15.74 -11.80
C PRO A 45 -17.97 -16.68 -10.73
N HIS A 46 -17.60 -17.91 -11.10
CA HIS A 46 -17.06 -18.92 -10.20
C HIS A 46 -15.54 -18.86 -10.01
N LYS A 47 -14.88 -17.82 -10.55
CA LYS A 47 -13.45 -17.61 -10.30
C LYS A 47 -13.21 -17.37 -8.82
N VAL A 48 -12.45 -18.25 -8.18
CA VAL A 48 -12.08 -18.13 -6.76
C VAL A 48 -11.14 -16.94 -6.58
N LEU A 49 -11.52 -16.00 -5.72
CA LEU A 49 -10.71 -14.83 -5.36
C LEU A 49 -10.01 -15.03 -3.99
N PHE A 50 -10.62 -15.80 -3.11
CA PHE A 50 -10.11 -16.13 -1.76
C PHE A 50 -10.00 -17.65 -1.61
N PRO A 51 -8.85 -18.25 -1.92
CA PRO A 51 -8.71 -19.71 -1.92
C PRO A 51 -9.06 -20.37 -0.58
N ASP A 52 -8.61 -19.78 0.54
CA ASP A 52 -8.82 -20.36 1.87
C ASP A 52 -10.28 -20.26 2.32
N ALA A 53 -10.96 -19.16 2.03
CA ALA A 53 -12.36 -18.96 2.37
C ALA A 53 -13.34 -19.47 1.29
N GLY A 54 -12.83 -19.86 0.12
CA GLY A 54 -13.65 -20.39 -0.99
C GLY A 54 -14.49 -19.33 -1.73
N HIS A 55 -14.33 -18.03 -1.45
CA HIS A 55 -15.15 -16.98 -2.05
C HIS A 55 -14.77 -16.69 -3.50
N THR A 56 -15.79 -16.59 -4.33
CA THR A 56 -15.69 -16.35 -5.76
C THR A 56 -15.90 -14.87 -6.12
N LYS A 57 -15.73 -14.55 -7.40
CA LYS A 57 -16.04 -13.22 -7.92
C LYS A 57 -17.54 -12.89 -7.79
N LEU A 58 -18.40 -13.88 -7.97
CA LEU A 58 -19.85 -13.71 -7.79
C LEU A 58 -20.19 -13.40 -6.33
N ASP A 59 -19.54 -14.08 -5.39
CA ASP A 59 -19.74 -13.82 -3.96
C ASP A 59 -19.33 -12.39 -3.60
N LEU A 60 -18.22 -11.87 -4.17
CA LEU A 60 -17.82 -10.49 -4.02
C LEU A 60 -18.88 -9.51 -4.57
N ALA A 61 -19.44 -9.78 -5.74
CA ALA A 61 -20.47 -8.93 -6.31
C ALA A 61 -21.74 -8.93 -5.44
N ARG A 62 -22.21 -10.11 -5.04
CA ARG A 62 -23.37 -10.26 -4.12
C ARG A 62 -23.15 -9.60 -2.78
N TYR A 63 -21.93 -9.71 -2.24
CA TYR A 63 -21.54 -9.01 -1.02
C TYR A 63 -21.72 -7.50 -1.13
N TYR A 64 -21.13 -6.88 -2.17
CA TYR A 64 -21.24 -5.43 -2.35
C TYR A 64 -22.68 -4.98 -2.60
N LEU A 65 -23.52 -5.80 -3.22
CA LEU A 65 -24.95 -5.52 -3.35
C LEU A 65 -25.67 -5.56 -2.00
N ALA A 66 -25.32 -6.53 -1.16
CA ALA A 66 -25.96 -6.68 0.16
C ALA A 66 -25.64 -5.53 1.12
N VAL A 67 -24.49 -4.87 0.95
CA VAL A 67 -24.03 -3.74 1.79
C VAL A 67 -23.96 -2.42 1.01
N ALA A 68 -24.62 -2.34 -0.15
CA ALA A 68 -24.44 -1.25 -1.12
C ALA A 68 -24.69 0.14 -0.51
N GLU A 69 -25.73 0.31 0.28
CA GLU A 69 -26.07 1.59 0.89
C GLU A 69 -24.91 2.10 1.77
N GLY A 70 -24.37 1.25 2.65
CA GLY A 70 -23.26 1.61 3.52
C GLY A 70 -21.94 1.80 2.75
N ALA A 71 -21.67 0.95 1.76
CA ALA A 71 -20.48 1.06 0.92
C ALA A 71 -20.48 2.37 0.10
N LEU A 72 -21.62 2.76 -0.44
CA LEU A 72 -21.79 4.02 -1.18
C LEU A 72 -21.72 5.25 -0.26
N ARG A 73 -22.09 5.14 1.00
CA ARG A 73 -21.91 6.25 1.95
C ARG A 73 -20.45 6.66 2.10
N GLY A 74 -19.54 5.68 2.10
CA GLY A 74 -18.10 5.92 2.20
C GLY A 74 -17.41 6.19 0.86
N ALA A 75 -17.82 5.50 -0.21
CA ALA A 75 -17.14 5.52 -1.51
C ALA A 75 -17.93 6.21 -2.62
N GLY A 76 -19.27 6.34 -2.48
CA GLY A 76 -20.13 6.91 -3.50
C GLY A 76 -19.92 8.39 -3.71
N GLY A 77 -20.06 8.85 -4.97
CA GLY A 77 -19.89 10.24 -5.33
C GLY A 77 -18.44 10.76 -5.23
N ARG A 78 -17.48 9.88 -5.00
CA ARG A 78 -16.06 10.19 -4.84
C ARG A 78 -15.24 9.54 -5.93
N PRO A 79 -14.12 10.15 -6.37
CA PRO A 79 -13.15 9.44 -7.20
C PRO A 79 -12.55 8.27 -6.43
N ASN A 80 -12.46 7.10 -7.07
CA ASN A 80 -11.97 5.87 -6.46
C ASN A 80 -10.81 5.26 -7.24
N VAL A 81 -9.76 4.91 -6.53
CA VAL A 81 -8.70 4.03 -7.04
C VAL A 81 -9.16 2.59 -6.91
N LEU A 82 -9.14 1.81 -7.99
CA LEU A 82 -9.49 0.40 -7.96
C LEU A 82 -8.29 -0.43 -7.50
N VAL A 83 -8.45 -1.20 -6.44
CA VAL A 83 -7.44 -2.19 -6.02
C VAL A 83 -7.87 -3.55 -6.50
N ARG A 84 -7.27 -4.00 -7.61
CA ARG A 84 -7.73 -5.14 -8.38
C ARG A 84 -6.89 -6.38 -8.15
N TYR A 85 -7.58 -7.51 -7.96
CA TYR A 85 -7.02 -8.85 -7.80
C TYR A 85 -7.56 -9.80 -8.88
N PRO A 86 -7.20 -9.63 -10.16
CA PRO A 86 -7.82 -10.39 -11.28
C PRO A 86 -7.69 -11.89 -11.13
N ASN A 87 -6.64 -12.36 -10.47
CA ASN A 87 -6.33 -13.77 -10.24
C ASN A 87 -6.49 -14.24 -8.79
N GLY A 88 -7.17 -13.42 -7.96
CA GLY A 88 -7.35 -13.70 -6.53
C GLY A 88 -6.20 -13.18 -5.67
N ILE A 89 -6.36 -13.29 -4.34
CA ILE A 89 -5.44 -12.69 -3.37
C ILE A 89 -4.07 -13.39 -3.28
N ALA A 90 -3.95 -14.62 -3.77
CA ALA A 90 -2.68 -15.35 -3.83
C ALA A 90 -1.75 -14.85 -4.94
N GLU A 91 -2.27 -14.08 -5.89
CA GLU A 91 -1.58 -13.61 -7.07
C GLU A 91 -1.33 -12.09 -7.00
N GLN A 92 -0.61 -11.56 -8.00
CA GLN A 92 -0.28 -10.14 -8.05
C GLN A 92 -1.53 -9.26 -8.22
N PHE A 93 -1.56 -8.18 -7.46
CA PHE A 93 -2.57 -7.14 -7.56
C PHE A 93 -2.00 -5.85 -8.13
N PHE A 94 -2.88 -4.93 -8.51
CA PHE A 94 -2.45 -3.61 -8.97
C PHE A 94 -3.46 -2.51 -8.61
N TYR A 95 -2.93 -1.30 -8.43
CA TYR A 95 -3.73 -0.09 -8.30
C TYR A 95 -4.07 0.46 -9.68
N GLN A 96 -5.34 0.51 -10.01
CA GLN A 96 -5.82 1.13 -11.25
C GLN A 96 -6.43 2.48 -10.93
N LYS A 97 -5.70 3.55 -11.23
CA LYS A 97 -6.16 4.93 -11.07
C LYS A 97 -7.01 5.39 -12.25
N ARG A 98 -6.63 4.96 -13.46
CA ARG A 98 -7.33 5.34 -14.68
C ARG A 98 -8.49 4.40 -14.97
N ALA A 99 -9.68 4.94 -15.14
CA ALA A 99 -10.87 4.18 -15.56
C ALA A 99 -10.58 3.41 -16.85
N PRO A 100 -11.05 2.14 -16.98
CA PRO A 100 -10.92 1.39 -18.23
C PRO A 100 -11.68 2.07 -19.37
N GLU A 101 -11.11 2.09 -20.57
CA GLU A 101 -11.79 2.60 -21.76
C GLU A 101 -13.06 1.78 -22.10
N SER A 102 -13.04 0.47 -21.77
CA SER A 102 -14.17 -0.46 -21.98
C SER A 102 -15.28 -0.34 -20.92
N ARG A 103 -15.26 0.70 -20.07
CA ARG A 103 -16.32 0.91 -19.08
C ARG A 103 -17.66 1.18 -19.78
N PRO A 104 -18.78 0.76 -19.19
CA PRO A 104 -20.09 1.22 -19.63
C PRO A 104 -20.24 2.74 -19.57
N GLU A 105 -21.01 3.33 -20.46
CA GLU A 105 -21.22 4.79 -20.50
C GLU A 105 -21.82 5.37 -19.21
N TRP A 106 -22.60 4.55 -18.49
CA TRP A 106 -23.22 4.94 -17.23
C TRP A 106 -22.25 4.93 -16.03
N ILE A 107 -21.01 4.47 -16.20
CA ILE A 107 -19.96 4.62 -15.18
C ILE A 107 -19.37 6.03 -15.28
N GLU A 108 -19.70 6.84 -14.29
CA GLU A 108 -19.19 8.21 -14.18
C GLU A 108 -17.70 8.21 -13.88
N VAL A 109 -16.99 9.20 -14.43
CA VAL A 109 -15.58 9.45 -14.16
C VAL A 109 -15.35 10.94 -13.95
N VAL A 110 -14.28 11.27 -13.21
CA VAL A 110 -13.81 12.64 -13.02
C VAL A 110 -12.30 12.71 -13.19
N GLU A 111 -11.79 13.77 -13.82
CA GLU A 111 -10.35 13.98 -13.99
C GLU A 111 -9.73 14.57 -12.73
N LEU A 112 -8.76 13.87 -12.15
CA LEU A 112 -7.94 14.34 -11.05
C LEU A 112 -6.57 14.80 -11.55
N LYS A 113 -6.09 15.91 -10.97
CA LYS A 113 -4.71 16.39 -11.13
C LYS A 113 -3.90 16.02 -9.89
N PHE A 114 -2.83 15.25 -10.08
CA PHE A 114 -1.94 14.84 -9.01
C PHE A 114 -0.80 15.85 -8.77
N PRO A 115 -0.19 15.87 -7.56
CA PRO A 115 0.96 16.71 -7.25
C PRO A 115 2.15 16.52 -8.20
N SER A 116 2.22 15.38 -8.89
CA SER A 116 3.21 15.09 -9.92
C SER A 116 2.99 15.83 -11.27
N GLY A 117 1.87 16.57 -11.42
CA GLY A 117 1.44 17.19 -12.66
C GLY A 117 0.75 16.25 -13.65
N ARG A 118 0.57 14.97 -13.31
CA ARG A 118 -0.19 14.00 -14.13
C ARG A 118 -1.67 14.11 -13.84
N THR A 119 -2.49 13.69 -14.82
CA THR A 119 -3.94 13.57 -14.66
C THR A 119 -4.39 12.11 -14.85
N ALA A 120 -5.52 11.75 -14.26
CA ALA A 120 -6.22 10.50 -14.54
C ALA A 120 -7.72 10.70 -14.35
N GLU A 121 -8.51 10.11 -15.24
CA GLU A 121 -9.95 9.93 -15.04
C GLU A 121 -10.17 8.78 -14.07
N GLU A 122 -10.69 9.04 -12.88
CA GLU A 122 -11.02 8.04 -11.89
C GLU A 122 -12.52 7.80 -11.80
N ILE A 123 -12.91 6.57 -11.45
CA ILE A 123 -14.30 6.12 -11.36
C ILE A 123 -15.00 6.76 -10.18
N VAL A 124 -16.24 7.22 -10.40
CA VAL A 124 -17.13 7.74 -9.36
C VAL A 124 -18.35 6.81 -9.24
N PRO A 125 -18.40 5.85 -8.31
CA PRO A 125 -19.56 5.00 -8.14
C PRO A 125 -20.75 5.80 -7.61
N ARG A 126 -21.92 5.69 -8.25
CA ARG A 126 -23.14 6.41 -7.85
C ARG A 126 -24.22 5.49 -7.29
N ASP A 127 -24.17 4.22 -7.64
CA ASP A 127 -25.23 3.25 -7.30
C ASP A 127 -24.66 1.83 -7.12
N ALA A 128 -25.53 0.91 -6.74
CA ALA A 128 -25.17 -0.49 -6.52
C ALA A 128 -24.71 -1.19 -7.82
N ALA A 129 -25.19 -0.76 -9.00
CA ALA A 129 -24.72 -1.30 -10.27
C ALA A 129 -23.23 -1.00 -10.50
N ALA A 130 -22.79 0.20 -10.13
CA ALA A 130 -21.37 0.58 -10.18
C ALA A 130 -20.51 -0.28 -9.27
N LEU A 131 -20.95 -0.59 -8.05
CA LEU A 131 -20.25 -1.50 -7.14
C LEU A 131 -20.18 -2.93 -7.70
N ALA A 132 -21.27 -3.46 -8.25
CA ALA A 132 -21.29 -4.77 -8.90
C ALA A 132 -20.32 -4.81 -10.09
N TRP A 133 -20.30 -3.77 -10.91
CA TRP A 133 -19.37 -3.66 -12.02
C TRP A 133 -17.90 -3.58 -11.56
N MET A 134 -17.60 -2.83 -10.50
CA MET A 134 -16.26 -2.81 -9.89
C MET A 134 -15.86 -4.20 -9.36
N ALA A 135 -16.80 -4.93 -8.75
CA ALA A 135 -16.57 -6.31 -8.31
C ALA A 135 -16.31 -7.25 -9.51
N ASN A 136 -16.99 -7.06 -10.66
CA ASN A 136 -16.69 -7.81 -11.88
C ASN A 136 -15.25 -7.58 -12.37
N LEU A 137 -14.66 -6.41 -12.12
CA LEU A 137 -13.24 -6.15 -12.36
C LEU A 137 -12.30 -6.79 -11.33
N ALA A 138 -12.83 -7.59 -10.39
CA ALA A 138 -12.14 -8.11 -9.22
C ALA A 138 -11.52 -6.99 -8.36
N CYS A 139 -12.22 -5.86 -8.23
CA CYS A 139 -11.87 -4.79 -7.30
C CYS A 139 -12.33 -5.23 -5.92
N LEU A 140 -11.39 -5.62 -5.05
CA LEU A 140 -11.70 -6.05 -3.69
C LEU A 140 -11.89 -4.84 -2.77
N GLU A 141 -11.04 -3.84 -2.90
CA GLU A 141 -10.99 -2.70 -1.99
C GLU A 141 -11.50 -1.44 -2.69
N LEU A 142 -12.44 -0.75 -2.05
CA LEU A 142 -12.90 0.58 -2.46
C LEU A 142 -11.98 1.63 -1.84
N HIS A 143 -11.24 2.35 -2.63
CA HIS A 143 -10.28 3.35 -2.18
C HIS A 143 -10.65 4.76 -2.66
N PRO A 144 -11.63 5.42 -2.02
CA PRO A 144 -12.04 6.77 -2.38
C PRO A 144 -11.01 7.82 -1.95
N HIS A 145 -10.94 8.91 -2.70
CA HIS A 145 -10.32 10.14 -2.22
C HIS A 145 -11.19 10.81 -1.15
N PRO A 146 -10.64 11.65 -0.25
CA PRO A 146 -11.40 12.37 0.77
C PRO A 146 -12.13 13.61 0.22
N VAL A 147 -12.50 13.58 -1.05
CA VAL A 147 -13.19 14.66 -1.77
C VAL A 147 -14.37 14.11 -2.55
N SER A 148 -15.37 14.94 -2.79
CA SER A 148 -16.47 14.64 -3.69
C SER A 148 -16.08 14.98 -5.14
N ALA A 149 -16.71 14.33 -6.12
CA ALA A 149 -16.44 14.56 -7.55
C ALA A 149 -16.84 15.96 -8.04
N ASP A 150 -17.72 16.65 -7.30
CA ASP A 150 -18.14 18.03 -7.56
C ASP A 150 -17.20 19.08 -6.95
N ASP A 151 -16.31 18.69 -6.02
CA ASP A 151 -15.30 19.57 -5.44
C ASP A 151 -14.04 18.77 -5.10
N LEU A 152 -13.05 18.83 -5.97
CA LEU A 152 -11.82 18.04 -5.89
C LEU A 152 -10.70 18.72 -5.05
N ASP A 153 -10.89 19.94 -4.60
CA ASP A 153 -9.88 20.73 -3.91
C ASP A 153 -10.13 20.89 -2.41
N HIS A 154 -11.39 20.71 -1.95
CA HIS A 154 -11.76 20.81 -0.55
C HIS A 154 -12.19 19.45 0.02
N PRO A 155 -11.32 18.78 0.79
CA PRO A 155 -11.69 17.55 1.47
C PRO A 155 -12.92 17.73 2.39
N ASP A 156 -13.83 16.78 2.32
CA ASP A 156 -14.98 16.68 3.20
C ASP A 156 -14.82 15.59 4.28
N GLU A 157 -13.60 15.07 4.43
CA GLU A 157 -13.28 14.01 5.38
C GLU A 157 -11.88 14.17 5.94
N LEU A 158 -11.76 14.23 7.29
CA LEU A 158 -10.52 14.03 8.01
C LEU A 158 -10.41 12.54 8.37
N ARG A 159 -9.25 11.96 8.09
CA ARG A 159 -8.94 10.53 8.31
C ARG A 159 -7.92 10.37 9.42
N VAL A 160 -8.32 9.68 10.48
CA VAL A 160 -7.44 9.27 11.56
C VAL A 160 -7.15 7.78 11.39
N ASP A 161 -5.96 7.46 10.92
CA ASP A 161 -5.51 6.09 10.65
C ASP A 161 -4.61 5.62 11.79
N LEU A 162 -5.09 4.63 12.56
CA LEU A 162 -4.39 4.04 13.69
C LEU A 162 -3.68 2.77 13.23
N ASP A 163 -2.39 2.89 12.91
CA ASP A 163 -1.55 1.83 12.36
C ASP A 163 -0.60 1.26 13.43
N PRO A 164 -0.89 0.07 14.01
CA PRO A 164 -0.06 -0.53 15.03
C PRO A 164 1.30 -0.99 14.46
N VAL A 165 2.40 -0.65 15.15
CA VAL A 165 3.71 -1.20 14.80
C VAL A 165 3.75 -2.72 15.07
N PRO A 166 4.71 -3.48 14.49
CA PRO A 166 4.85 -4.91 14.80
C PRO A 166 4.95 -5.17 16.31
N GLY A 167 4.19 -6.16 16.80
CA GLY A 167 4.15 -6.53 18.21
C GLY A 167 3.10 -5.81 19.07
N VAL A 168 2.38 -4.84 18.49
CA VAL A 168 1.24 -4.19 19.17
C VAL A 168 -0.02 -5.05 19.01
N GLU A 169 -0.63 -5.39 20.13
CA GLU A 169 -1.82 -6.20 20.21
C GLU A 169 -3.11 -5.37 20.09
N TRP A 170 -4.21 -6.01 19.67
CA TRP A 170 -5.50 -5.34 19.44
C TRP A 170 -6.01 -4.50 20.62
N PRO A 171 -5.93 -4.93 21.90
CA PRO A 171 -6.36 -4.11 23.05
C PRO A 171 -5.65 -2.74 23.13
N GLN A 172 -4.38 -2.66 22.73
CA GLN A 172 -3.66 -1.37 22.70
C GLN A 172 -4.21 -0.45 21.60
N VAL A 173 -4.59 -1.02 20.45
CA VAL A 173 -5.23 -0.23 19.37
C VAL A 173 -6.57 0.32 19.82
N GLN A 174 -7.36 -0.49 20.53
CA GLN A 174 -8.64 -0.08 21.13
C GLN A 174 -8.43 1.03 22.18
N GLU A 175 -7.37 0.94 22.99
CA GLU A 175 -7.05 1.98 23.98
C GLU A 175 -6.72 3.31 23.31
N VAL A 176 -5.87 3.30 22.28
CA VAL A 176 -5.56 4.52 21.49
C VAL A 176 -6.80 5.06 20.80
N ALA A 177 -7.70 4.21 20.30
CA ALA A 177 -8.95 4.64 19.71
C ALA A 177 -9.85 5.36 20.74
N ARG A 178 -9.84 4.93 22.01
CA ARG A 178 -10.56 5.64 23.10
C ARG A 178 -9.96 7.03 23.36
N VAL A 179 -8.62 7.14 23.34
CA VAL A 179 -7.95 8.44 23.48
C VAL A 179 -8.30 9.36 22.31
N VAL A 180 -8.34 8.80 21.07
CA VAL A 180 -8.77 9.54 19.87
C VAL A 180 -10.23 10.02 20.02
N ARG A 181 -11.16 9.16 20.47
CA ARG A 181 -12.55 9.54 20.74
C ARG A 181 -12.64 10.73 21.66
N ALA A 182 -11.96 10.66 22.82
CA ALA A 182 -11.95 11.73 23.82
C ALA A 182 -11.35 13.02 23.25
N THR A 183 -10.22 12.89 22.53
CA THR A 183 -9.56 14.04 21.91
C THR A 183 -10.45 14.71 20.87
N LEU A 184 -11.07 13.95 19.97
CA LEU A 184 -12.03 14.50 18.99
C LEU A 184 -13.19 15.22 19.69
N GLY A 185 -13.77 14.63 20.73
CA GLY A 185 -14.86 15.24 21.51
C GLY A 185 -14.47 16.57 22.13
N ASP A 186 -13.28 16.69 22.72
CA ASP A 186 -12.77 17.94 23.31
C ASP A 186 -12.57 19.06 22.28
N PHE A 187 -12.36 18.69 21.01
CA PHE A 187 -12.26 19.63 19.88
C PHE A 187 -13.59 19.82 19.12
N GLY A 188 -14.71 19.30 19.65
CA GLY A 188 -16.03 19.41 19.02
C GLY A 188 -16.20 18.62 17.74
N LEU A 189 -15.40 17.57 17.55
CA LEU A 189 -15.40 16.71 16.35
C LEU A 189 -16.10 15.38 16.62
N ILE A 190 -16.90 14.93 15.66
CA ILE A 190 -17.59 13.63 15.71
C ILE A 190 -16.81 12.62 14.89
N GLY A 191 -16.24 11.63 15.57
CA GLY A 191 -15.52 10.53 14.96
C GLY A 191 -16.39 9.32 14.67
N TRP A 192 -16.25 8.76 13.47
CA TRP A 192 -16.96 7.58 12.97
C TRP A 192 -15.97 6.43 12.80
N PRO A 193 -15.86 5.54 13.80
CA PRO A 193 -14.85 4.49 13.79
C PRO A 193 -15.24 3.30 12.92
N LYS A 194 -14.24 2.65 12.35
CA LYS A 194 -14.35 1.36 11.68
C LYS A 194 -13.08 0.53 11.85
N THR A 195 -13.19 -0.79 11.80
CA THR A 195 -11.99 -1.61 11.67
C THR A 195 -11.30 -1.33 10.32
N SER A 196 -9.98 -1.40 10.27
CA SER A 196 -9.28 -1.31 8.97
C SER A 196 -9.49 -2.54 8.09
N GLY A 197 -10.09 -3.62 8.66
CA GLY A 197 -10.10 -4.95 8.06
C GLY A 197 -8.71 -5.60 8.02
N SER A 198 -7.77 -5.07 8.80
CA SER A 198 -6.43 -5.63 9.02
C SER A 198 -6.12 -5.60 10.52
N ARG A 199 -5.14 -4.80 10.96
CA ARG A 199 -4.71 -4.74 12.36
C ARG A 199 -5.10 -3.44 13.06
N GLY A 200 -5.52 -2.42 12.33
CA GLY A 200 -5.76 -1.08 12.81
C GLY A 200 -7.23 -0.69 12.87
N ILE A 201 -7.45 0.55 13.28
CA ILE A 201 -8.74 1.23 13.31
C ILE A 201 -8.60 2.52 12.49
N HIS A 202 -9.60 2.82 11.66
CA HIS A 202 -9.74 4.12 11.04
C HIS A 202 -10.90 4.88 11.71
N VAL A 203 -10.71 6.16 11.94
CA VAL A 203 -11.78 7.04 12.41
C VAL A 203 -11.96 8.14 11.37
N ASN A 204 -13.14 8.19 10.76
CA ASN A 204 -13.49 9.23 9.80
C ASN A 204 -14.20 10.37 10.53
N VAL A 205 -13.89 11.61 10.18
CA VAL A 205 -14.62 12.80 10.63
C VAL A 205 -15.14 13.52 9.40
N ARG A 206 -16.47 13.70 9.30
CA ARG A 206 -17.06 14.47 8.20
C ARG A 206 -16.78 15.95 8.41
N LEU A 207 -16.33 16.64 7.35
CA LEU A 207 -15.93 18.03 7.37
C LEU A 207 -16.86 18.93 6.53
N GLN A 208 -16.97 20.18 6.92
CA GLN A 208 -17.44 21.25 6.03
C GLN A 208 -16.43 21.41 4.89
N ARG A 209 -16.87 21.51 3.64
CA ARG A 209 -16.02 21.63 2.45
C ARG A 209 -15.49 23.06 2.27
N ARG A 210 -14.49 23.46 3.05
CA ARG A 210 -13.93 24.81 2.97
C ARG A 210 -12.42 24.88 3.20
N TRP A 211 -11.80 23.78 3.66
CA TRP A 211 -10.37 23.72 3.91
C TRP A 211 -9.66 22.96 2.80
N THR A 212 -8.47 23.42 2.45
CA THR A 212 -7.59 22.77 1.49
C THR A 212 -6.96 21.50 2.07
N PHE A 213 -6.44 20.62 1.23
CA PHE A 213 -5.67 19.45 1.66
C PHE A 213 -4.51 19.79 2.61
N THR A 214 -3.87 20.94 2.43
CA THR A 214 -2.78 21.39 3.31
C THR A 214 -3.31 21.68 4.71
N GLU A 215 -4.43 22.38 4.82
CA GLU A 215 -5.04 22.70 6.11
C GLU A 215 -5.58 21.46 6.81
N VAL A 216 -6.27 20.55 6.09
CA VAL A 216 -6.76 19.29 6.66
C VAL A 216 -5.59 18.44 7.17
N ARG A 217 -4.49 18.36 6.42
CA ARG A 217 -3.31 17.64 6.87
C ARG A 217 -2.65 18.30 8.09
N ARG A 218 -2.57 19.64 8.14
CA ARG A 218 -2.05 20.37 9.31
C ARG A 218 -2.90 20.09 10.56
N ALA A 219 -4.22 20.08 10.42
CA ALA A 219 -5.13 19.69 11.50
C ALA A 219 -4.92 18.24 11.94
N ALA A 220 -4.71 17.32 10.99
CA ALA A 220 -4.40 15.92 11.28
C ALA A 220 -3.06 15.74 12.03
N VAL A 221 -2.03 16.52 11.69
CA VAL A 221 -0.74 16.53 12.43
C VAL A 221 -0.94 17.02 13.86
N ALA A 222 -1.68 18.10 14.05
CA ALA A 222 -1.97 18.64 15.39
C ALA A 222 -2.75 17.63 16.24
N LEU A 223 -3.77 16.99 15.66
CA LEU A 223 -4.52 15.92 16.33
C LEU A 223 -3.61 14.74 16.71
N ALA A 224 -2.77 14.26 15.80
CA ALA A 224 -1.87 13.15 16.05
C ALA A 224 -0.89 13.45 17.19
N ARG A 225 -0.35 14.67 17.24
CA ARG A 225 0.52 15.15 18.33
C ARG A 225 -0.23 15.24 19.66
N GLU A 226 -1.48 15.69 19.64
CA GLU A 226 -2.30 15.77 20.85
C GLU A 226 -2.62 14.39 21.41
N VAL A 227 -2.95 13.42 20.56
CA VAL A 227 -3.16 12.03 20.99
C VAL A 227 -1.87 11.43 21.55
N GLU A 228 -0.70 11.69 20.94
CA GLU A 228 0.60 11.27 21.49
C GLU A 228 0.87 11.94 22.86
N ARG A 229 0.54 13.24 23.05
CA ARG A 229 0.68 13.92 24.36
C ARG A 229 -0.18 13.27 25.44
N ARG A 230 -1.40 12.81 25.10
CA ARG A 230 -2.33 12.17 26.04
C ARG A 230 -1.96 10.71 26.34
N ALA A 231 -1.33 10.03 25.40
CA ALA A 231 -1.00 8.61 25.51
C ALA A 231 0.43 8.30 25.01
N PRO A 232 1.48 8.93 25.59
CA PRO A 232 2.84 8.90 25.03
C PRO A 232 3.49 7.51 25.06
N LEU A 233 2.99 6.57 25.85
CA LEU A 233 3.54 5.21 25.94
C LEU A 233 2.97 4.25 24.88
N ILE A 234 1.80 4.55 24.33
CA ILE A 234 1.06 3.64 23.44
C ILE A 234 0.71 4.25 22.09
N ALA A 235 0.88 5.56 21.89
CA ALA A 235 0.61 6.26 20.64
C ALA A 235 1.82 7.07 20.19
N THR A 236 2.01 7.22 18.88
CA THR A 236 3.09 8.03 18.32
C THR A 236 2.66 8.76 17.05
N SER A 237 3.14 10.00 16.89
CA SER A 237 3.06 10.80 15.66
C SER A 237 4.39 10.83 14.89
N LYS A 238 5.40 10.08 15.31
CA LYS A 238 6.74 10.09 14.70
C LYS A 238 6.71 9.53 13.29
N TRP A 239 7.23 10.30 12.32
CA TRP A 239 7.26 9.89 10.93
C TRP A 239 8.25 8.75 10.66
N TRP A 240 9.44 8.79 11.25
CA TRP A 240 10.46 7.77 10.99
C TRP A 240 10.12 6.46 11.68
N LYS A 241 10.16 5.37 10.92
CA LYS A 241 9.76 4.04 11.40
C LYS A 241 10.57 3.59 12.61
N GLU A 242 11.84 3.99 12.66
CA GLU A 242 12.80 3.66 13.71
C GLU A 242 12.45 4.31 15.07
N GLU A 243 11.62 5.35 15.06
CA GLU A 243 11.19 6.08 16.27
C GLU A 243 9.75 5.71 16.68
N ARG A 244 9.04 4.94 15.85
CA ARG A 244 7.67 4.56 16.13
C ARG A 244 7.62 3.50 17.22
N HIS A 245 6.66 3.67 18.10
CA HIS A 245 6.25 2.69 19.10
C HIS A 245 4.73 2.69 19.22
N GLY A 246 4.15 1.63 19.78
CA GLY A 246 2.71 1.56 19.98
C GLY A 246 1.92 1.68 18.67
N VAL A 247 0.95 2.58 18.64
CA VAL A 247 0.10 2.84 17.49
C VAL A 247 0.51 4.15 16.83
N PHE A 248 0.89 4.08 15.56
CA PHE A 248 1.20 5.26 14.77
C PHE A 248 -0.09 5.88 14.22
N ILE A 249 -0.22 7.19 14.39
CA ILE A 249 -1.36 7.96 13.87
C ILE A 249 -0.90 8.57 12.54
N ASP A 250 -1.31 7.94 11.41
CA ASP A 250 -0.87 8.35 10.08
C ASP A 250 -1.67 9.55 9.56
N TYR A 251 -1.21 10.74 9.89
CA TYR A 251 -1.76 12.01 9.43
C TYR A 251 -1.58 12.23 7.91
N ASN A 252 -0.64 11.53 7.26
CA ASN A 252 -0.37 11.68 5.82
C ASN A 252 -1.44 11.03 4.94
N GLN A 253 -2.39 10.28 5.52
CA GLN A 253 -3.59 9.83 4.79
C GLN A 253 -4.51 11.00 4.40
N ASN A 254 -4.26 12.20 4.92
CA ASN A 254 -4.98 13.43 4.57
C ASN A 254 -4.27 14.27 3.48
N ALA A 255 -3.15 13.80 2.94
CA ALA A 255 -2.49 14.47 1.83
C ALA A 255 -3.25 14.23 0.51
N LYS A 256 -3.19 15.19 -0.44
CA LYS A 256 -3.81 15.05 -1.78
C LYS A 256 -3.27 13.77 -2.44
N ASP A 257 -4.03 13.02 -3.19
CA ASP A 257 -3.71 11.73 -3.83
C ASP A 257 -3.57 10.52 -2.88
N ARG A 258 -3.89 10.68 -1.58
CA ARG A 258 -3.98 9.55 -0.66
C ARG A 258 -5.39 9.00 -0.62
N THR A 259 -5.46 7.68 -0.60
CA THR A 259 -6.73 6.95 -0.51
C THR A 259 -6.62 5.88 0.57
N VAL A 260 -7.72 5.64 1.26
CA VAL A 260 -7.83 4.65 2.34
C VAL A 260 -9.00 3.74 2.02
N ALA A 261 -8.90 2.46 2.38
CA ALA A 261 -10.01 1.52 2.23
C ALA A 261 -11.27 2.08 2.92
N ALA A 262 -12.35 2.25 2.15
CA ALA A 262 -13.64 2.73 2.67
C ALA A 262 -14.28 1.71 3.63
N ALA A 263 -15.31 2.15 4.34
CA ALA A 263 -16.21 1.25 5.04
C ALA A 263 -16.75 0.18 4.06
N TYR A 264 -16.93 -1.02 4.55
CA TYR A 264 -17.35 -2.22 3.81
C TYR A 264 -16.37 -2.71 2.74
N SER A 265 -15.19 -2.11 2.57
CA SER A 265 -14.14 -2.68 1.69
C SER A 265 -13.73 -4.07 2.15
N VAL A 266 -13.73 -5.03 1.23
CA VAL A 266 -13.17 -6.36 1.46
C VAL A 266 -11.67 -6.27 1.38
N ARG A 267 -10.96 -6.87 2.36
CA ARG A 267 -9.49 -6.82 2.41
C ARG A 267 -8.87 -8.11 1.87
N PRO A 268 -7.68 -8.04 1.27
CA PRO A 268 -7.00 -9.23 0.73
C PRO A 268 -6.36 -10.06 1.85
N LYS A 269 -7.21 -10.59 2.73
CA LYS A 269 -6.84 -11.50 3.81
C LYS A 269 -7.42 -12.87 3.55
N PRO A 270 -6.80 -13.97 4.00
CA PRO A 270 -7.29 -15.34 3.75
C PRO A 270 -8.75 -15.55 4.13
N ASP A 271 -9.19 -14.92 5.22
CA ASP A 271 -10.56 -14.94 5.76
C ASP A 271 -11.51 -13.92 5.11
N ALA A 272 -11.08 -13.22 4.05
CA ALA A 272 -11.86 -12.20 3.36
C ALA A 272 -12.44 -11.12 4.30
N ARG A 273 -11.64 -10.65 5.27
CA ARG A 273 -12.05 -9.61 6.23
C ARG A 273 -12.53 -8.35 5.56
N VAL A 274 -13.37 -7.63 6.29
CA VAL A 274 -14.01 -6.39 5.85
C VAL A 274 -13.64 -5.23 6.77
N SER A 275 -13.50 -4.05 6.21
CA SER A 275 -13.41 -2.80 6.97
C SER A 275 -14.81 -2.45 7.50
N ALA A 276 -15.13 -2.92 8.71
CA ALA A 276 -16.47 -2.86 9.29
C ALA A 276 -16.71 -1.55 10.03
N PRO A 277 -17.75 -0.76 9.68
CA PRO A 277 -18.21 0.37 10.48
C PRO A 277 -18.73 -0.09 11.84
N MET A 278 -18.44 0.70 12.87
CA MET A 278 -18.71 0.40 14.26
C MET A 278 -19.25 1.61 15.01
N THR A 279 -19.97 1.36 16.10
CA THR A 279 -20.09 2.38 17.16
C THR A 279 -18.83 2.37 18.02
N TRP A 280 -18.65 3.41 18.84
CA TRP A 280 -17.51 3.47 19.77
C TRP A 280 -17.58 2.37 20.86
N GLU A 281 -18.77 1.96 21.22
CA GLU A 281 -19.01 0.88 22.17
C GLU A 281 -18.65 -0.48 21.56
N GLU A 282 -18.99 -0.68 20.30
CA GLU A 282 -18.63 -1.91 19.57
C GLU A 282 -17.09 -2.04 19.38
N ILE A 283 -16.37 -0.92 19.10
CA ILE A 283 -14.90 -0.94 18.99
C ILE A 283 -14.25 -1.48 20.26
N ALA A 284 -14.79 -1.16 21.44
CA ALA A 284 -14.22 -1.60 22.72
C ALA A 284 -14.29 -3.13 22.93
N ALA A 285 -15.20 -3.81 22.25
CA ALA A 285 -15.49 -5.24 22.47
C ALA A 285 -15.25 -6.12 21.22
N CYS A 286 -15.03 -5.54 20.02
CA CYS A 286 -14.99 -6.31 18.79
C CYS A 286 -13.66 -7.06 18.58
N ASN A 287 -13.76 -8.18 17.85
CA ASN A 287 -12.63 -8.81 17.19
C ASN A 287 -12.72 -8.55 15.67
N PRO A 288 -11.74 -7.92 15.03
CA PRO A 288 -11.78 -7.65 13.59
C PRO A 288 -11.95 -8.90 12.70
N ALA A 289 -11.60 -10.07 13.19
CA ALA A 289 -11.75 -11.33 12.47
C ALA A 289 -13.22 -11.77 12.31
N ASP A 290 -14.14 -11.24 13.13
CA ASP A 290 -15.56 -11.58 13.06
C ASP A 290 -16.27 -10.95 11.85
N PHE A 291 -15.64 -9.93 11.24
CA PHE A 291 -16.21 -9.15 10.14
C PHE A 291 -15.60 -9.58 8.80
N THR A 292 -16.28 -10.46 8.12
CA THR A 292 -15.84 -11.04 6.84
C THR A 292 -16.86 -10.80 5.74
N LEU A 293 -16.49 -11.10 4.51
CA LEU A 293 -17.40 -11.11 3.37
C LEU A 293 -18.64 -11.99 3.63
N ALA A 294 -18.50 -13.07 4.39
CA ALA A 294 -19.60 -13.98 4.72
C ALA A 294 -20.53 -13.43 5.83
N THR A 295 -19.97 -12.78 6.86
CA THR A 295 -20.73 -12.37 8.05
C THR A 295 -21.34 -10.97 7.96
N MET A 296 -20.70 -10.07 7.22
CA MET A 296 -21.14 -8.66 7.10
C MET A 296 -22.54 -8.45 6.52
N PRO A 297 -23.02 -9.23 5.50
CA PRO A 297 -24.37 -9.06 4.98
C PRO A 297 -25.45 -9.27 6.05
N ALA A 298 -25.33 -10.31 6.87
CA ALA A 298 -26.26 -10.55 7.98
C ALA A 298 -26.21 -9.41 9.00
N ARG A 299 -24.99 -8.99 9.43
CA ARG A 299 -24.82 -7.87 10.32
C ARG A 299 -25.44 -6.57 9.77
N PHE A 300 -25.21 -6.26 8.47
CA PHE A 300 -25.79 -5.06 7.85
C PHE A 300 -27.31 -5.09 7.89
N LYS A 301 -27.91 -6.25 7.65
CA LYS A 301 -29.37 -6.44 7.72
C LYS A 301 -29.88 -6.25 9.15
N ASP A 302 -29.15 -6.74 10.16
CA ASP A 302 -29.61 -6.75 11.56
C ASP A 302 -29.48 -5.40 12.24
N VAL A 303 -28.35 -4.69 12.00
CA VAL A 303 -28.00 -3.46 12.73
C VAL A 303 -27.88 -2.21 11.84
N GLY A 304 -28.02 -2.36 10.53
CA GLY A 304 -27.89 -1.26 9.57
C GLY A 304 -26.47 -0.73 9.41
N ASP A 305 -26.36 0.41 8.73
CA ASP A 305 -25.07 1.12 8.59
C ASP A 305 -24.75 1.94 9.83
N ARG A 306 -23.68 1.58 10.53
CA ARG A 306 -23.22 2.32 11.72
C ARG A 306 -22.71 3.74 11.43
N HIS A 307 -22.50 4.07 10.16
CA HIS A 307 -22.12 5.41 9.69
C HIS A 307 -23.28 6.18 9.03
N GLN A 308 -24.54 5.72 9.18
CA GLN A 308 -25.70 6.29 8.48
C GLN A 308 -25.84 7.81 8.65
N ASP A 309 -25.55 8.34 9.83
CA ASP A 309 -25.73 9.75 10.18
C ASP A 309 -24.48 10.61 9.92
N MET A 310 -23.36 10.00 9.44
CA MET A 310 -22.08 10.68 9.29
C MET A 310 -22.17 11.95 8.42
N ASN A 311 -22.93 11.91 7.33
CA ASN A 311 -23.07 13.03 6.39
C ASN A 311 -23.90 14.18 6.94
N ALA A 312 -24.74 13.93 7.97
CA ALA A 312 -25.56 14.96 8.61
C ALA A 312 -24.78 15.83 9.61
N HIS A 313 -23.55 15.43 9.96
CA HIS A 313 -22.77 16.08 11.01
C HIS A 313 -21.40 16.57 10.51
N PRO A 314 -21.34 17.52 9.56
CA PRO A 314 -20.07 18.08 9.10
C PRO A 314 -19.44 18.99 10.16
N CYS A 315 -18.22 18.67 10.57
CA CYS A 315 -17.47 19.36 11.61
C CYS A 315 -16.61 20.52 11.05
N SER A 316 -16.24 21.47 11.94
CA SER A 316 -15.24 22.52 11.66
C SER A 316 -13.83 22.06 12.09
N LEU A 317 -12.81 22.44 11.35
CA LEU A 317 -11.39 22.22 11.70
C LEU A 317 -10.75 23.41 12.43
N GLU A 318 -11.46 24.49 12.66
CA GLU A 318 -10.88 25.73 13.21
C GLU A 318 -10.10 25.49 14.49
N VAL A 319 -10.67 24.76 15.45
CA VAL A 319 -10.02 24.47 16.73
C VAL A 319 -8.74 23.65 16.58
N LEU A 320 -8.70 22.69 15.65
CA LEU A 320 -7.47 21.93 15.34
C LEU A 320 -6.43 22.79 14.61
N LEU A 321 -6.85 23.72 13.77
CA LEU A 321 -5.94 24.65 13.11
C LEU A 321 -5.36 25.67 14.09
N GLU A 322 -6.14 26.13 15.09
CA GLU A 322 -5.64 26.93 16.21
C GLU A 322 -4.60 26.15 17.03
N LEU A 323 -4.85 24.86 17.30
CA LEU A 323 -3.88 23.96 17.94
C LEU A 323 -2.59 23.85 17.10
N SER A 324 -2.71 23.68 15.78
CA SER A 324 -1.56 23.66 14.87
C SER A 324 -0.77 24.97 14.95
N ALA A 325 -1.43 26.10 14.95
CA ALA A 325 -0.78 27.41 15.06
C ALA A 325 -0.10 27.62 16.43
N ARG A 326 -0.64 27.04 17.49
CA ARG A 326 0.02 26.99 18.81
C ARG A 326 1.27 26.13 18.76
N ASP A 327 1.16 24.91 18.24
CA ASP A 327 2.31 23.99 18.06
C ASP A 327 3.44 24.66 17.28
N GLU A 328 3.14 25.42 16.23
CA GLU A 328 4.13 26.17 15.45
C GLU A 328 4.82 27.27 16.27
N ARG A 329 4.06 28.04 17.07
CA ARG A 329 4.63 29.04 18.00
C ARG A 329 5.54 28.42 19.06
N ASP A 330 5.20 27.21 19.49
CA ASP A 330 5.99 26.43 20.46
C ASP A 330 7.21 25.74 19.82
N GLY A 331 7.48 26.00 18.54
CA GLY A 331 8.63 25.50 17.79
C GLY A 331 8.45 24.11 17.17
N LEU A 332 7.24 23.54 17.22
CA LEU A 332 6.92 22.30 16.53
C LEU A 332 6.60 22.59 15.06
N GLY A 333 7.60 22.51 14.19
CA GLY A 333 7.44 22.70 12.75
C GLY A 333 6.50 21.68 12.09
N ASP A 334 6.33 21.77 10.76
CA ASP A 334 5.53 20.79 10.00
C ASP A 334 6.13 19.39 10.10
N ALA A 335 5.30 18.39 9.85
CA ALA A 335 5.73 16.99 9.78
C ALA A 335 6.17 16.63 8.34
N PRO A 336 7.05 15.62 8.15
CA PRO A 336 7.48 15.22 6.80
C PRO A 336 6.32 14.85 5.88
N TRP A 337 6.36 15.38 4.65
CA TRP A 337 5.40 15.06 3.61
C TRP A 337 5.72 13.75 2.92
N PRO A 338 4.73 13.08 2.29
CA PRO A 338 4.98 11.89 1.49
C PRO A 338 6.03 12.14 0.40
N PRO A 339 6.84 11.14 0.01
CA PRO A 339 8.00 11.33 -0.87
C PRO A 339 7.70 11.94 -2.26
N GLN A 340 6.48 11.73 -2.77
CA GLN A 340 6.04 12.23 -4.08
C GLN A 340 5.76 13.74 -4.12
N TYR A 341 5.65 14.39 -2.95
CA TYR A 341 5.45 15.83 -2.87
C TYR A 341 6.77 16.59 -3.04
N LYS A 342 6.70 17.81 -3.56
CA LYS A 342 7.84 18.74 -3.48
C LYS A 342 8.12 19.02 -2.00
N LYS A 343 9.41 19.10 -1.64
CA LYS A 343 9.79 19.42 -0.27
C LYS A 343 9.31 20.83 0.06
N GLN A 344 8.60 20.97 1.19
CA GLN A 344 8.11 22.27 1.66
C GLN A 344 9.22 23.01 2.41
N GLU A 345 9.10 24.34 2.46
CA GLU A 345 9.99 25.17 3.27
C GLU A 345 9.77 24.85 4.77
N GLY A 346 10.85 24.69 5.54
CA GLY A 346 10.76 24.30 6.94
C GLY A 346 10.41 22.83 7.20
N GLU A 347 10.14 22.03 6.16
CA GLU A 347 9.84 20.61 6.32
C GLU A 347 11.06 19.85 6.85
N PRO A 348 10.91 19.04 7.92
CA PRO A 348 11.99 18.21 8.44
C PRO A 348 12.43 17.13 7.43
N PRO A 349 13.59 16.49 7.64
CA PRO A 349 14.06 15.42 6.77
C PRO A 349 13.03 14.28 6.66
N ARG A 350 12.73 13.84 5.43
CA ARG A 350 11.79 12.71 5.17
C ARG A 350 12.40 11.34 5.47
N VAL A 351 13.71 11.28 5.56
CA VAL A 351 14.49 10.09 5.94
C VAL A 351 15.28 10.46 7.18
N GLN A 352 15.35 9.54 8.14
CA GLN A 352 16.13 9.76 9.36
C GLN A 352 17.56 10.14 8.97
N PRO A 353 18.10 11.27 9.47
CA PRO A 353 19.49 11.62 9.24
C PRO A 353 20.38 10.49 9.74
N SER A 354 21.29 9.98 8.91
CA SER A 354 22.30 9.03 9.36
C SER A 354 23.00 9.65 10.57
N ARG A 355 23.06 8.91 11.69
CA ARG A 355 23.67 9.35 12.95
C ARG A 355 24.97 10.08 12.64
N ALA A 356 25.07 11.34 13.05
CA ALA A 356 26.21 12.20 12.79
C ALA A 356 27.49 11.45 13.14
N ARG A 357 28.45 11.38 12.20
CA ARG A 357 29.82 10.98 12.52
C ARG A 357 30.28 11.80 13.70
N LYS A 358 30.73 11.15 14.78
CA LYS A 358 31.44 11.83 15.87
C LYS A 358 32.48 12.76 15.25
N PRO A 359 32.53 14.05 15.66
CA PRO A 359 33.54 14.96 15.13
C PRO A 359 34.91 14.31 15.34
N PRO A 360 35.84 14.44 14.39
CA PRO A 360 37.21 13.94 14.60
C PRO A 360 37.78 14.61 15.83
N LYS A 361 38.38 13.82 16.73
CA LYS A 361 39.10 14.33 17.90
C LYS A 361 40.07 15.39 17.40
N SER A 362 39.96 16.58 17.93
CA SER A 362 40.82 17.73 17.65
C SER A 362 42.28 17.38 17.91
N GLY A 363 43.04 17.28 16.83
CA GLY A 363 44.51 17.34 16.87
C GLY A 363 44.92 18.62 16.14
N ALA A 364 45.70 19.43 16.84
CA ALA A 364 46.11 20.78 16.46
C ALA A 364 46.74 20.87 15.05
N ALA A 365 46.45 21.89 14.30
CA ALA A 365 47.40 22.88 13.79
C ALA A 365 46.92 23.58 12.51
N ALA A 366 47.07 24.89 12.55
CA ALA A 366 47.47 25.85 11.52
C ALA A 366 46.42 26.35 10.52
N ALA A 367 46.09 27.61 10.75
CA ALA A 367 45.46 28.56 9.88
C ALA A 367 46.14 28.68 8.50
N LYS A 368 45.33 28.76 7.43
CA LYS A 368 45.67 29.49 6.21
C LYS A 368 44.48 30.28 5.72
N VAL A 369 44.77 31.56 5.59
CA VAL A 369 43.95 32.70 5.21
C VAL A 369 43.34 32.49 3.78
N ALA A 370 42.07 32.78 3.68
CA ALA A 370 41.35 32.87 2.41
C ALA A 370 41.56 34.24 1.77
N THR A 371 41.96 34.31 0.52
CA THR A 371 41.91 35.53 -0.30
C THR A 371 40.81 35.34 -1.36
N VAL A 372 39.85 36.26 -1.28
CA VAL A 372 38.76 36.45 -2.23
C VAL A 372 39.30 37.19 -3.46
N THR A 373 39.04 36.66 -4.67
CA THR A 373 39.06 37.50 -5.88
C THR A 373 37.84 37.20 -6.77
N LYS A 374 36.99 38.19 -6.86
CA LYS A 374 35.97 38.38 -7.91
C LYS A 374 36.65 38.53 -9.26
N ARG A 375 36.10 37.88 -10.27
CA ARG A 375 36.25 38.39 -11.65
C ARG A 375 35.03 38.16 -12.52
N THR A 376 34.67 39.23 -13.18
CA THR A 376 33.53 39.56 -14.01
C THR A 376 33.58 38.93 -15.43
N LYS A 377 32.37 38.83 -16.01
CA LYS A 377 31.91 38.63 -17.39
C LYS A 377 32.88 38.93 -18.54
N GLY A 378 32.85 38.07 -19.56
CA GLY A 378 33.25 38.35 -20.94
C GLY A 378 32.65 37.30 -21.88
N SER A 379 32.02 37.76 -22.96
CA SER A 379 31.20 37.06 -23.94
C SER A 379 31.99 36.51 -25.13
N LYS A 380 31.33 35.55 -25.86
CA LYS A 380 31.46 35.15 -27.29
C LYS A 380 32.70 34.33 -27.71
N ASP A 381 32.57 33.28 -28.37
CA ASP A 381 32.08 32.86 -29.69
C ASP A 381 32.36 31.35 -29.92
N THR A 382 31.44 30.72 -30.60
CA THR A 382 31.45 29.57 -31.51
C THR A 382 32.70 28.70 -31.65
N ASN A 383 32.55 27.38 -31.41
CA ASN A 383 32.82 26.33 -32.42
C ASN A 383 32.35 24.94 -31.96
N ASP A 384 31.73 24.22 -32.90
CA ASP A 384 31.29 22.84 -32.81
C ASP A 384 32.46 21.89 -32.55
N GLU A 385 32.32 21.10 -31.48
CA GLU A 385 32.94 19.76 -31.43
C GLU A 385 32.08 18.85 -30.55
N GLN A 386 31.73 17.70 -31.10
CA GLN A 386 30.90 16.65 -30.47
C GLN A 386 31.61 16.10 -29.24
N ASP A 387 31.14 16.48 -28.06
CA ASP A 387 31.61 15.87 -26.82
C ASP A 387 30.52 14.95 -26.26
N VAL A 388 30.84 13.67 -26.22
CA VAL A 388 30.07 12.58 -25.66
C VAL A 388 29.94 12.82 -24.15
N LYS A 389 28.74 13.25 -23.68
CA LYS A 389 28.44 13.43 -22.26
C LYS A 389 28.62 12.10 -21.50
N ALA A 390 29.65 12.01 -20.70
CA ALA A 390 29.84 10.97 -19.70
C ALA A 390 28.65 10.96 -18.71
N PRO A 391 28.16 9.76 -18.27
CA PRO A 391 27.04 9.65 -17.37
C PRO A 391 27.41 10.17 -15.98
N LYS A 392 26.56 11.05 -15.43
CA LYS A 392 26.69 11.62 -14.09
C LYS A 392 26.87 10.52 -13.04
N GLY A 393 27.92 10.64 -12.26
CA GLY A 393 28.50 9.81 -11.26
C GLY A 393 27.57 8.88 -10.47
N ARG A 394 27.73 7.59 -10.71
CA ARG A 394 27.32 6.52 -9.83
C ARG A 394 28.19 6.61 -8.57
N ARG A 395 27.57 6.72 -7.39
CA ARG A 395 28.30 6.64 -6.10
C ARG A 395 29.08 5.33 -6.07
N ILE A 396 30.40 5.40 -6.03
CA ILE A 396 31.26 4.22 -5.83
C ILE A 396 31.06 3.77 -4.37
N PRO A 397 30.66 2.51 -4.13
CA PRO A 397 30.50 1.99 -2.75
C PRO A 397 31.87 2.03 -2.05
N LYS A 398 31.89 2.43 -0.77
CA LYS A 398 33.11 2.49 0.04
C LYS A 398 33.67 1.12 0.44
N HIS A 399 32.91 0.06 0.21
CA HIS A 399 33.28 -1.32 0.51
C HIS A 399 33.05 -2.18 -0.72
N PRO A 400 33.85 -3.24 -0.92
CA PRO A 400 33.71 -4.11 -2.07
C PRO A 400 32.40 -4.90 -1.99
N LEU A 401 31.44 -4.52 -2.87
CA LEU A 401 30.15 -5.16 -3.02
C LEU A 401 30.16 -5.96 -4.32
N ILE A 402 29.84 -7.24 -4.24
CA ILE A 402 29.64 -8.09 -5.42
C ILE A 402 28.16 -8.49 -5.53
N GLU A 403 27.63 -8.54 -6.74
CA GLU A 403 26.32 -9.09 -7.03
C GLU A 403 26.50 -10.59 -7.30
N ILE A 404 25.75 -11.42 -6.55
CA ILE A 404 25.90 -12.88 -6.61
C ILE A 404 24.67 -13.58 -7.16
N ALA A 405 23.49 -12.98 -7.02
CA ALA A 405 22.24 -13.58 -7.50
C ALA A 405 21.29 -12.53 -8.07
N ARG A 406 20.48 -12.98 -9.05
CA ARG A 406 19.42 -12.21 -9.67
C ARG A 406 18.31 -13.17 -10.10
N ALA A 407 17.14 -13.09 -9.45
CA ALA A 407 15.99 -13.93 -9.75
C ALA A 407 14.68 -13.12 -9.78
N ASP A 408 13.63 -13.68 -10.35
CA ASP A 408 12.33 -13.03 -10.45
C ASP A 408 11.60 -13.01 -9.10
N CYS A 409 11.89 -13.96 -8.20
CA CYS A 409 11.39 -13.95 -6.82
C CYS A 409 12.51 -13.94 -5.78
N GLN A 410 12.15 -13.63 -4.52
CA GLN A 410 13.11 -13.54 -3.42
C GLN A 410 13.65 -14.91 -3.00
N ASP A 411 12.81 -15.94 -3.01
CA ASP A 411 13.16 -17.25 -2.53
C ASP A 411 14.19 -17.91 -3.46
N ASP A 412 14.03 -17.77 -4.78
CA ASP A 412 15.01 -18.24 -5.77
C ASP A 412 16.35 -17.51 -5.63
N ALA A 413 16.30 -16.19 -5.42
CA ALA A 413 17.50 -15.40 -5.20
C ALA A 413 18.25 -15.79 -3.91
N LEU A 414 17.55 -16.21 -2.87
CA LEU A 414 18.15 -16.70 -1.62
C LEU A 414 18.69 -18.12 -1.78
N ALA A 415 18.04 -18.98 -2.57
CA ALA A 415 18.58 -20.31 -2.90
C ALA A 415 19.91 -20.20 -3.65
N ASP A 416 20.01 -19.27 -4.61
CA ASP A 416 21.26 -18.96 -5.31
C ASP A 416 22.39 -18.51 -4.36
N VAL A 417 22.04 -17.80 -3.26
CA VAL A 417 23.00 -17.40 -2.21
C VAL A 417 23.58 -18.61 -1.50
N GLU A 418 22.74 -19.58 -1.12
CA GLU A 418 23.21 -20.79 -0.44
C GLU A 418 24.08 -21.64 -1.35
N GLU A 419 23.73 -21.76 -2.64
CA GLU A 419 24.57 -22.42 -3.63
C GLU A 419 25.91 -21.69 -3.83
N TRP A 420 25.88 -20.34 -3.85
CA TRP A 420 27.10 -19.55 -3.94
C TRP A 420 28.00 -19.75 -2.71
N LYS A 421 27.46 -19.80 -1.49
CA LYS A 421 28.21 -20.09 -0.26
C LYS A 421 28.87 -21.48 -0.30
N GLN A 422 28.16 -22.49 -0.83
CA GLN A 422 28.72 -23.83 -0.99
C GLN A 422 29.89 -23.84 -1.97
N ARG A 423 29.83 -23.05 -3.04
CA ARG A 423 30.92 -22.89 -4.01
C ARG A 423 32.11 -22.07 -3.49
N HIS A 424 31.87 -21.25 -2.46
CA HIS A 424 32.89 -20.37 -1.88
C HIS A 424 33.00 -20.50 -0.36
N PRO A 425 33.30 -21.70 0.20
CA PRO A 425 33.28 -21.93 1.64
C PRO A 425 34.28 -21.06 2.40
N ASN A 426 35.44 -20.77 1.81
CA ASN A 426 36.48 -19.92 2.40
C ASN A 426 36.03 -18.44 2.53
N VAL A 427 35.10 -17.98 1.70
CA VAL A 427 34.51 -16.65 1.78
C VAL A 427 33.33 -16.64 2.74
N ALA A 428 32.48 -17.67 2.64
CA ALA A 428 31.27 -17.82 3.45
C ALA A 428 31.56 -17.83 4.96
N ALA A 429 32.71 -18.35 5.39
CA ALA A 429 33.15 -18.39 6.78
C ALA A 429 33.33 -16.99 7.41
N TYR A 430 33.55 -15.95 6.61
CA TYR A 430 33.74 -14.57 7.09
C TYR A 430 32.48 -13.71 6.97
N LEU A 431 31.40 -14.23 6.35
CA LEU A 431 30.18 -13.45 6.12
C LEU A 431 29.28 -13.44 7.35
N GLN A 432 28.83 -12.27 7.70
CA GLN A 432 27.77 -12.07 8.70
C GLN A 432 26.41 -11.97 7.99
N PRO A 433 25.28 -12.24 8.66
CA PRO A 433 23.93 -12.07 8.09
C PRO A 433 23.70 -10.66 7.53
N ALA A 434 24.29 -9.64 8.14
CA ALA A 434 24.20 -8.24 7.69
C ALA A 434 25.00 -7.92 6.43
N ASP A 435 25.91 -8.81 5.99
CA ASP A 435 26.68 -8.64 4.76
C ASP A 435 25.90 -9.09 3.52
N ILE A 436 24.79 -9.81 3.68
CA ILE A 436 23.92 -10.25 2.60
C ILE A 436 22.82 -9.21 2.38
N LEU A 437 22.89 -8.50 1.27
CA LEU A 437 21.98 -7.40 0.92
C LEU A 437 20.99 -7.86 -0.14
N VAL A 438 19.72 -7.95 0.22
CA VAL A 438 18.62 -8.33 -0.67
C VAL A 438 17.91 -7.06 -1.14
N ASP A 439 17.98 -6.76 -2.42
CA ASP A 439 17.36 -5.59 -3.03
C ASP A 439 16.20 -6.00 -3.94
N SER A 440 15.00 -5.49 -3.67
CA SER A 440 13.90 -5.57 -4.63
C SER A 440 14.08 -4.50 -5.70
N MET A 441 14.25 -4.92 -6.95
CA MET A 441 14.51 -4.06 -8.10
C MET A 441 13.27 -3.96 -8.98
N ARG A 442 13.02 -2.76 -9.51
CA ARG A 442 11.87 -2.51 -10.39
C ARG A 442 12.37 -2.06 -11.76
N GLY A 443 12.10 -2.88 -12.78
CA GLY A 443 12.31 -2.54 -14.19
C GLY A 443 11.08 -1.82 -14.78
N ARG A 444 11.11 -1.53 -16.08
CA ARG A 444 9.98 -0.90 -16.80
C ARG A 444 8.74 -1.82 -16.87
N SER A 445 8.94 -3.13 -16.92
CA SER A 445 7.88 -4.14 -17.09
C SER A 445 7.94 -5.32 -16.13
N SER A 446 8.95 -5.40 -15.27
CA SER A 446 9.13 -6.52 -14.32
C SER A 446 9.74 -6.05 -13.00
N THR A 447 9.42 -6.76 -11.92
CA THR A 447 10.16 -6.69 -10.65
C THR A 447 11.06 -7.92 -10.57
N TRP A 448 12.22 -7.77 -9.97
CA TRP A 448 13.17 -8.86 -9.74
C TRP A 448 13.97 -8.60 -8.47
N THR A 449 14.47 -9.66 -7.88
CA THR A 449 15.30 -9.60 -6.67
C THR A 449 16.77 -9.70 -7.03
N ARG A 450 17.58 -8.84 -6.42
CA ARG A 450 19.03 -8.86 -6.54
C ARG A 450 19.64 -9.11 -5.18
N VAL A 451 20.58 -10.04 -5.10
CA VAL A 451 21.38 -10.24 -3.89
C VAL A 451 22.81 -9.82 -4.11
N ARG A 452 23.31 -9.01 -3.20
CA ARG A 452 24.69 -8.53 -3.16
C ARG A 452 25.34 -8.94 -1.85
N VAL A 453 26.62 -9.25 -1.88
CA VAL A 453 27.42 -9.55 -0.70
C VAL A 453 28.44 -8.45 -0.48
N ASN A 454 28.48 -7.96 0.76
CA ASN A 454 29.49 -7.03 1.23
C ASN A 454 30.71 -7.81 1.74
N LEU A 455 31.84 -7.64 1.07
CA LEU A 455 33.08 -8.37 1.39
C LEU A 455 33.97 -7.65 2.43
N GLN A 456 33.39 -6.73 3.23
CA GLN A 456 34.17 -5.94 4.21
C GLN A 456 34.89 -6.78 5.25
N HIS A 457 34.30 -7.92 5.64
CA HIS A 457 34.87 -8.84 6.64
C HIS A 457 35.75 -9.93 6.01
N VAL A 458 35.78 -10.03 4.67
CA VAL A 458 36.56 -11.03 3.94
C VAL A 458 37.97 -10.48 3.66
N PRO A 459 39.04 -11.22 4.02
CA PRO A 459 40.42 -10.86 3.69
C PRO A 459 40.59 -10.59 2.19
N GLU A 460 41.43 -9.62 1.83
CA GLU A 460 41.54 -9.12 0.44
C GLU A 460 41.95 -10.20 -0.55
N GLU A 461 42.84 -11.08 -0.14
CA GLU A 461 43.33 -12.22 -0.88
C GLU A 461 42.29 -13.31 -1.15
N LEU A 462 41.21 -13.37 -0.37
CA LEU A 462 40.10 -14.34 -0.52
C LEU A 462 38.90 -13.76 -1.25
N ARG A 463 38.90 -12.46 -1.59
CA ARG A 463 37.78 -11.82 -2.25
C ARG A 463 37.60 -12.31 -3.68
N PRO A 464 36.45 -12.85 -4.04
CA PRO A 464 36.18 -13.28 -5.41
C PRO A 464 36.09 -12.08 -6.36
N THR A 465 36.60 -12.25 -7.56
CA THR A 465 36.44 -11.25 -8.63
C THR A 465 34.97 -11.10 -9.03
N PRO A 466 34.46 -9.85 -9.22
CA PRO A 466 33.11 -9.64 -9.67
C PRO A 466 32.83 -10.33 -11.01
N ARG A 467 31.98 -11.35 -11.03
CA ARG A 467 31.46 -11.93 -12.27
C ARG A 467 30.12 -11.25 -12.57
N THR A 468 29.90 -10.90 -13.84
CA THR A 468 28.57 -10.46 -14.29
C THR A 468 27.60 -11.64 -14.16
N PRO A 469 26.50 -11.54 -13.40
CA PRO A 469 25.57 -12.65 -13.26
C PRO A 469 24.97 -13.00 -14.62
N VAL A 470 25.03 -14.26 -14.96
CA VAL A 470 24.37 -14.79 -16.17
C VAL A 470 22.89 -14.89 -15.86
N ARG A 471 22.06 -14.19 -16.61
CA ARG A 471 20.60 -14.32 -16.55
C ARG A 471 20.24 -15.78 -16.84
N ALA A 472 19.60 -16.48 -15.90
CA ALA A 472 19.04 -17.79 -16.18
C ALA A 472 18.07 -17.64 -17.38
N ARG A 473 18.39 -18.31 -18.48
CA ARG A 473 17.45 -18.46 -19.60
C ARG A 473 16.36 -19.40 -19.13
N THR A 474 15.14 -18.90 -19.01
CA THR A 474 13.96 -19.76 -19.06
C THR A 474 13.96 -20.42 -20.43
N GLU A 475 14.26 -21.70 -20.47
CA GLU A 475 13.93 -22.53 -21.63
C GLU A 475 12.40 -22.63 -21.70
N SER A 476 11.91 -22.35 -22.88
CA SER A 476 10.52 -22.27 -23.38
C SER A 476 9.61 -23.42 -22.95
#